data_8f0dacbb9a35230ca69e7983a19d0d46
#
_entry.id   8f0dacbb9a35230ca69e7983a19d0d46
#
_cell.length_a   1.000
_cell.length_b   1.000
_cell.length_c   1.000
_cell.angle_alpha   90.00
_cell.angle_beta   90.00
_cell.angle_gamma   90.00
#
_symmetry.space_group_name_H-M   'P 1'
#
loop_
_entity.id
_entity.type
_entity.pdbx_description
1 polymer ?
#
loop_
_entity_poly.entity_id
_entity_poly.type
_entity_poly.pdbx_seq_one_letter_code
_entity_poly.pdbx_strand_id
1 'polypeptide(L)'
;MLFEGLRTPRIEAQISEKKHDGSWGDPLQVVGSVSIGRANCEINYPDDARLSDRHALLSNREGKLLLEDLGSPSGTYIKQRQDSELVPGDIFILGQDLFRFATQSLDEAENVNAGQSTAAWTGPPKLRGPVTAKLEHILLTGEVIEEFRLEKPETTLGRTNANLVFKDDHYMSGTHARIVAQPGRFILQDLRSRNGIFRRVRNGIELQDGDEFFLGERLFRVEIKRIG
;
A
#
# COMPACT_ATOMS: atom_id res chain seq x y z
N MET A 1 -20.18 -10.13 -43.49
CA MET A 1 -19.67 -10.41 -42.12
C MET A 1 -19.81 -9.10 -41.36
N LEU A 2 -20.81 -9.05 -40.49
CA LEU A 2 -21.04 -7.90 -39.58
C LEU A 2 -20.00 -8.01 -38.45
N PHE A 3 -19.13 -7.02 -38.35
CA PHE A 3 -18.35 -6.83 -37.15
C PHE A 3 -19.32 -6.46 -36.02
N GLU A 4 -19.71 -7.41 -35.19
CA GLU A 4 -20.28 -7.10 -33.89
C GLU A 4 -19.21 -6.33 -33.11
N GLY A 5 -19.40 -5.00 -33.03
CA GLY A 5 -18.53 -4.14 -32.26
C GLY A 5 -18.50 -4.65 -30.82
N LEU A 6 -17.32 -5.06 -30.36
CA LEU A 6 -17.05 -5.39 -28.96
C LEU A 6 -17.53 -4.18 -28.13
N ARG A 7 -18.70 -4.33 -27.48
CA ARG A 7 -19.19 -3.30 -26.57
C ARG A 7 -18.20 -3.23 -25.42
N THR A 8 -17.54 -2.11 -25.28
CA THR A 8 -16.68 -1.85 -24.11
C THR A 8 -17.52 -2.04 -22.85
N PRO A 9 -17.13 -2.91 -21.93
CA PRO A 9 -17.88 -3.11 -20.69
C PRO A 9 -18.01 -1.76 -19.97
N ARG A 10 -19.19 -1.49 -19.41
CA ARG A 10 -19.47 -0.29 -18.65
C ARG A 10 -19.65 -0.67 -17.19
N ILE A 11 -19.18 0.19 -16.30
CA ILE A 11 -19.41 0.06 -14.87
C ILE A 11 -20.03 1.35 -14.33
N GLU A 12 -20.90 1.20 -13.35
CA GLU A 12 -21.24 2.25 -12.41
C GLU A 12 -20.33 2.06 -11.19
N ALA A 13 -19.65 3.11 -10.78
CA ALA A 13 -18.75 3.08 -9.66
C ALA A 13 -19.09 4.21 -8.68
N GLN A 14 -19.07 3.90 -7.41
CA GLN A 14 -19.27 4.87 -6.34
C GLN A 14 -18.31 4.57 -5.19
N ILE A 15 -18.03 5.61 -4.39
CA ILE A 15 -17.26 5.50 -3.18
C ILE A 15 -18.04 6.06 -2.01
N SER A 16 -17.89 5.45 -0.84
CA SER A 16 -18.47 5.93 0.42
C SER A 16 -17.37 6.12 1.44
N GLU A 17 -17.35 7.27 2.11
CA GLU A 17 -16.40 7.55 3.19
C GLU A 17 -16.89 6.94 4.50
N LYS A 18 -15.98 6.39 5.32
CA LYS A 18 -16.28 5.90 6.65
C LYS A 18 -16.35 7.05 7.64
N LYS A 19 -17.49 7.19 8.33
CA LYS A 19 -17.72 8.19 9.36
C LYS A 19 -17.10 7.81 10.70
N HIS A 20 -16.95 8.77 11.60
CA HIS A 20 -16.42 8.55 12.95
C HIS A 20 -17.23 7.56 13.80
N ASP A 21 -18.54 7.44 13.55
CA ASP A 21 -19.42 6.48 14.21
C ASP A 21 -19.27 5.05 13.67
N GLY A 22 -18.42 4.87 12.64
CA GLY A 22 -18.15 3.60 11.97
C GLY A 22 -19.14 3.27 10.85
N SER A 23 -20.17 4.07 10.63
CA SER A 23 -21.08 3.94 9.49
C SER A 23 -20.43 4.42 8.19
N TRP A 24 -21.00 4.00 7.05
CA TRP A 24 -20.60 4.53 5.74
C TRP A 24 -21.45 5.75 5.40
N GLY A 25 -20.81 6.77 4.83
CA GLY A 25 -21.46 7.98 4.34
C GLY A 25 -22.27 7.74 3.06
N ASP A 26 -22.88 8.80 2.57
CA ASP A 26 -23.62 8.76 1.32
C ASP A 26 -22.66 8.45 0.16
N PRO A 27 -23.09 7.61 -0.81
CA PRO A 27 -22.24 7.24 -1.92
C PRO A 27 -22.04 8.40 -2.90
N LEU A 28 -20.79 8.63 -3.27
CA LEU A 28 -20.38 9.59 -4.29
C LEU A 28 -20.11 8.86 -5.60
N GLN A 29 -20.78 9.27 -6.67
CA GLN A 29 -20.61 8.65 -8.00
C GLN A 29 -19.24 9.01 -8.61
N VAL A 30 -18.56 8.01 -9.18
CA VAL A 30 -17.32 8.21 -9.92
C VAL A 30 -17.61 8.14 -11.40
N VAL A 31 -17.82 9.30 -12.03
CA VAL A 31 -18.08 9.44 -13.45
C VAL A 31 -16.85 10.03 -14.12
N GLY A 32 -16.28 9.31 -15.08
CA GLY A 32 -15.02 9.74 -15.73
C GLY A 32 -13.84 9.76 -14.76
N SER A 33 -13.29 10.94 -14.51
CA SER A 33 -12.17 11.11 -13.57
C SER A 33 -12.60 12.02 -12.42
N VAL A 34 -12.32 11.58 -11.19
CA VAL A 34 -12.63 12.30 -9.95
C VAL A 34 -11.38 12.41 -9.11
N SER A 35 -10.88 13.61 -8.90
CA SER A 35 -9.75 13.86 -8.02
C SER A 35 -10.20 14.07 -6.58
N ILE A 36 -9.36 13.64 -5.63
CA ILE A 36 -9.57 13.78 -4.20
C ILE A 36 -8.35 14.47 -3.60
N GLY A 37 -8.57 15.44 -2.73
CA GLY A 37 -7.50 16.14 -2.07
C GLY A 37 -7.96 17.18 -1.07
N ARG A 38 -7.05 18.04 -0.63
CA ARG A 38 -7.34 19.10 0.31
C ARG A 38 -8.01 20.29 -0.38
N ALA A 39 -7.63 20.57 -1.63
CA ALA A 39 -8.15 21.71 -2.39
C ALA A 39 -8.03 21.45 -3.90
N ASN A 40 -8.79 22.20 -4.71
CA ASN A 40 -8.73 22.18 -6.17
C ASN A 40 -9.02 20.79 -6.79
N CYS A 41 -9.90 20.03 -6.16
CA CYS A 41 -10.36 18.71 -6.57
C CYS A 41 -11.87 18.67 -6.72
N GLU A 42 -12.40 17.61 -7.31
CA GLU A 42 -13.84 17.31 -7.32
C GLU A 42 -14.35 16.99 -5.92
N ILE A 43 -13.52 16.30 -5.11
CA ILE A 43 -13.81 16.00 -3.70
C ILE A 43 -12.73 16.66 -2.85
N ASN A 44 -13.14 17.64 -2.02
CA ASN A 44 -12.21 18.42 -1.21
C ASN A 44 -12.45 18.20 0.28
N TYR A 45 -11.32 18.04 1.01
CA TYR A 45 -11.28 17.93 2.46
C TYR A 45 -10.28 18.95 3.02
N PRO A 46 -10.69 20.23 3.14
CA PRO A 46 -9.77 21.32 3.53
C PRO A 46 -9.20 21.17 4.93
N ASP A 47 -9.89 20.45 5.80
CA ASP A 47 -9.50 20.24 7.20
C ASP A 47 -8.52 19.08 7.40
N ASP A 48 -8.25 18.26 6.36
CA ASP A 48 -7.31 17.15 6.45
C ASP A 48 -5.90 17.58 6.05
N ALA A 49 -5.09 17.91 7.06
CA ALA A 49 -3.71 18.38 6.87
C ALA A 49 -2.76 17.33 6.23
N ARG A 50 -3.15 16.04 6.25
CA ARG A 50 -2.37 14.96 5.62
C ARG A 50 -2.62 14.85 4.13
N LEU A 51 -3.68 15.47 3.62
CA LEU A 51 -3.95 15.49 2.19
C LEU A 51 -3.12 16.56 1.49
N SER A 52 -2.55 16.20 0.36
CA SER A 52 -2.07 17.15 -0.64
C SER A 52 -3.25 17.90 -1.27
N ASP A 53 -3.03 19.08 -1.84
CA ASP A 53 -4.09 19.83 -2.53
C ASP A 53 -4.76 18.95 -3.60
N ARG A 54 -3.95 18.23 -4.38
CA ARG A 54 -4.39 17.13 -5.23
C ARG A 54 -3.65 15.86 -4.79
N HIS A 55 -4.38 14.90 -4.22
CA HIS A 55 -3.78 13.75 -3.56
C HIS A 55 -3.89 12.48 -4.39
N ALA A 56 -5.09 12.15 -4.83
CA ALA A 56 -5.37 10.94 -5.58
C ALA A 56 -6.35 11.20 -6.71
N LEU A 57 -6.36 10.31 -7.70
CA LEU A 57 -7.25 10.33 -8.83
C LEU A 57 -7.96 8.97 -8.97
N LEU A 58 -9.27 9.02 -9.04
CA LEU A 58 -10.10 7.90 -9.47
C LEU A 58 -10.45 8.09 -10.95
N SER A 59 -10.27 7.05 -11.77
CA SER A 59 -10.59 7.07 -13.19
C SER A 59 -11.48 5.90 -13.57
N ASN A 60 -12.74 6.19 -13.94
CA ASN A 60 -13.68 5.20 -14.44
C ASN A 60 -13.62 5.18 -15.98
N ARG A 61 -12.87 4.25 -16.54
CA ARG A 61 -12.62 4.15 -17.99
C ARG A 61 -12.62 2.69 -18.43
N GLU A 62 -13.18 2.44 -19.60
CA GLU A 62 -13.14 1.12 -20.26
C GLU A 62 -13.63 -0.04 -19.37
N GLY A 63 -14.63 0.23 -18.52
CA GLY A 63 -15.16 -0.77 -17.60
C GLY A 63 -14.28 -1.09 -16.42
N LYS A 64 -13.31 -0.22 -16.10
CA LYS A 64 -12.40 -0.33 -14.97
C LYS A 64 -12.41 0.94 -14.14
N LEU A 65 -12.31 0.76 -12.82
CA LEU A 65 -12.07 1.85 -11.90
C LEU A 65 -10.61 1.78 -11.44
N LEU A 66 -9.84 2.82 -11.75
CA LEU A 66 -8.43 2.93 -11.38
C LEU A 66 -8.27 3.94 -10.25
N LEU A 67 -7.38 3.65 -9.30
CA LEU A 67 -6.93 4.56 -8.24
C LEU A 67 -5.44 4.85 -8.44
N GLU A 68 -5.09 6.14 -8.52
CA GLU A 68 -3.72 6.61 -8.67
C GLU A 68 -3.38 7.61 -7.56
N ASP A 69 -2.19 7.48 -6.97
CA ASP A 69 -1.60 8.51 -6.11
C ASP A 69 -0.92 9.58 -6.98
N LEU A 70 -1.23 10.85 -6.75
CA LEU A 70 -0.70 11.97 -7.54
C LEU A 70 0.63 12.51 -7.00
N GLY A 71 1.44 11.65 -6.39
CA GLY A 71 2.73 12.01 -5.81
C GLY A 71 2.59 12.61 -4.41
N SER A 72 1.60 12.15 -3.65
CA SER A 72 1.36 12.66 -2.31
C SER A 72 2.45 12.23 -1.32
N PRO A 73 2.93 13.11 -0.42
CA PRO A 73 3.91 12.75 0.60
C PRO A 73 3.41 11.67 1.56
N SER A 74 2.17 11.78 2.03
CA SER A 74 1.57 10.81 2.96
C SER A 74 1.18 9.49 2.31
N GLY A 75 0.97 9.46 0.98
CA GLY A 75 0.62 8.26 0.21
C GLY A 75 -0.87 7.94 0.23
N THR A 76 -1.25 7.16 -0.78
CA THR A 76 -2.55 6.50 -0.90
C THR A 76 -2.36 5.01 -0.64
N TYR A 77 -3.24 4.40 0.14
CA TYR A 77 -3.10 3.01 0.58
C TYR A 77 -4.35 2.22 0.24
N ILE A 78 -4.17 0.99 -0.22
CA ILE A 78 -5.26 0.06 -0.49
C ILE A 78 -5.21 -1.14 0.45
N LYS A 79 -6.35 -1.57 0.96
CA LYS A 79 -6.47 -2.76 1.79
C LYS A 79 -6.06 -4.01 1.00
N GLN A 80 -5.16 -4.78 1.57
CA GLN A 80 -4.67 -6.02 0.98
C GLN A 80 -5.82 -7.05 0.91
N ARG A 81 -6.06 -7.63 -0.27
CA ARG A 81 -7.11 -8.62 -0.50
C ARG A 81 -6.66 -10.04 -0.20
N GLN A 82 -5.39 -10.30 -0.37
CA GLN A 82 -4.77 -11.62 -0.24
C GLN A 82 -3.31 -11.47 0.16
N ASP A 83 -2.68 -12.57 0.51
CA ASP A 83 -1.24 -12.61 0.77
C ASP A 83 -0.46 -12.02 -0.40
N SER A 84 0.57 -11.25 -0.11
CA SER A 84 1.32 -10.54 -1.13
C SER A 84 2.81 -10.59 -0.90
N GLU A 85 3.56 -10.68 -2.00
CA GLU A 85 5.00 -10.57 -1.97
C GLU A 85 5.43 -9.15 -1.60
N LEU A 86 6.43 -9.06 -0.72
CA LEU A 86 7.10 -7.81 -0.37
C LEU A 86 8.32 -7.61 -1.27
N VAL A 87 8.38 -6.45 -1.89
CA VAL A 87 9.58 -6.01 -2.63
C VAL A 87 10.22 -4.82 -1.91
N PRO A 88 11.56 -4.64 -2.03
CA PRO A 88 12.25 -3.55 -1.34
C PRO A 88 11.62 -2.19 -1.60
N GLY A 89 11.42 -1.44 -0.51
CA GLY A 89 10.74 -0.15 -0.50
C GLY A 89 9.22 -0.23 -0.45
N ASP A 90 8.59 -1.41 -0.34
CA ASP A 90 7.16 -1.51 -0.04
C ASP A 90 6.86 -0.88 1.31
N ILE A 91 5.79 -0.06 1.33
CA ILE A 91 5.28 0.57 2.54
C ILE A 91 3.89 0.04 2.81
N PHE A 92 3.60 -0.30 4.06
CA PHE A 92 2.30 -0.79 4.48
C PHE A 92 1.97 -0.33 5.91
N ILE A 93 0.67 -0.29 6.21
CA ILE A 93 0.12 0.11 7.50
C ILE A 93 -0.43 -1.13 8.20
N LEU A 94 -0.08 -1.30 9.47
CA LEU A 94 -0.71 -2.23 10.41
C LEU A 94 -1.19 -1.41 11.61
N GLY A 95 -2.51 -1.39 11.85
CA GLY A 95 -3.06 -0.50 12.87
C GLY A 95 -2.84 0.97 12.52
N GLN A 96 -2.01 1.67 13.29
CA GLN A 96 -1.59 3.06 13.04
C GLN A 96 -0.13 3.17 12.59
N ASP A 97 0.62 2.08 12.71
CA ASP A 97 2.05 2.06 12.45
C ASP A 97 2.38 1.83 10.98
N LEU A 98 3.36 2.59 10.48
CA LEU A 98 3.86 2.53 9.12
C LEU A 98 5.15 1.72 9.06
N PHE A 99 5.18 0.76 8.13
CA PHE A 99 6.35 -0.10 7.94
C PHE A 99 6.85 -0.02 6.52
N ARG A 100 8.18 0.00 6.37
CA ARG A 100 8.85 -0.14 5.08
C ARG A 100 9.67 -1.42 5.06
N PHE A 101 9.46 -2.24 4.04
CA PHE A 101 10.28 -3.43 3.80
C PHE A 101 11.55 -3.04 3.05
N ALA A 102 12.69 -3.48 3.55
CA ALA A 102 13.98 -3.26 2.92
C ALA A 102 14.82 -4.55 2.90
N THR A 103 15.67 -4.68 1.90
CA THR A 103 16.66 -5.74 1.80
C THR A 103 18.04 -5.12 1.68
N GLN A 104 19.03 -5.75 2.30
CA GLN A 104 20.42 -5.38 2.18
C GLN A 104 21.20 -6.58 1.64
N SER A 105 21.93 -6.38 0.55
CA SER A 105 22.93 -7.34 0.08
C SER A 105 24.17 -7.20 0.98
N LEU A 106 24.73 -8.31 1.43
CA LEU A 106 25.96 -8.29 2.22
C LEU A 106 27.14 -7.76 1.39
N ASP A 107 27.07 -7.83 0.06
CA ASP A 107 28.11 -7.31 -0.84
C ASP A 107 28.16 -5.78 -0.90
N GLU A 108 27.10 -5.07 -0.51
CA GLU A 108 27.09 -3.60 -0.45
C GLU A 108 27.79 -3.07 0.79
N ALA A 109 27.88 -3.85 1.85
CA ALA A 109 28.56 -3.43 3.09
C ALA A 109 30.09 -3.42 2.96
N GLU A 110 30.67 -4.18 2.03
CA GLU A 110 32.13 -4.24 1.82
C GLU A 110 32.64 -3.22 0.77
N ASN A 111 31.77 -2.64 -0.07
CA ASN A 111 32.18 -1.75 -1.15
C ASN A 111 32.32 -0.26 -0.79
N VAL A 112 32.12 0.14 0.45
CA VAL A 112 32.32 1.56 0.88
C VAL A 112 33.81 1.94 0.88
N ASN A 113 34.73 0.96 0.77
CA ASN A 113 36.20 1.17 0.83
C ASN A 113 36.97 0.80 -0.44
N ALA A 114 36.31 0.41 -1.54
CA ALA A 114 37.00 0.08 -2.79
C ALA A 114 37.06 1.32 -3.70
N GLY A 115 38.20 1.98 -3.67
CA GLY A 115 38.53 3.05 -4.59
C GLY A 115 38.43 2.60 -6.04
N GLN A 116 37.90 3.48 -6.87
CA GLN A 116 37.92 3.60 -8.32
C GLN A 116 38.51 2.40 -9.09
N SER A 117 37.66 1.49 -9.51
CA SER A 117 37.96 0.55 -10.58
C SER A 117 37.06 0.85 -11.78
N THR A 118 37.66 1.24 -12.91
CA THR A 118 37.00 1.38 -14.22
C THR A 118 36.77 0.00 -14.82
N ALA A 119 35.93 -0.81 -14.19
CA ALA A 119 35.51 -2.08 -14.76
C ALA A 119 34.39 -1.85 -15.77
N ALA A 120 34.48 -2.51 -16.94
CA ALA A 120 33.44 -2.47 -17.96
C ALA A 120 32.10 -2.96 -17.38
N TRP A 121 31.00 -2.26 -17.68
CA TRP A 121 29.67 -2.65 -17.28
C TRP A 121 29.31 -4.04 -17.84
N THR A 122 29.04 -5.01 -16.95
CA THR A 122 28.77 -6.42 -17.30
C THR A 122 27.31 -6.83 -17.13
N GLY A 123 26.41 -5.86 -17.02
CA GLY A 123 24.96 -6.07 -16.81
C GLY A 123 24.49 -5.64 -15.41
N PRO A 124 23.19 -5.71 -15.13
CA PRO A 124 22.64 -5.36 -13.81
C PRO A 124 23.26 -6.26 -12.73
N PRO A 125 23.57 -5.71 -11.54
CA PRO A 125 24.15 -6.49 -10.45
C PRO A 125 23.25 -7.67 -10.11
N LYS A 126 23.80 -8.88 -10.19
CA LYS A 126 23.11 -10.07 -9.68
C LYS A 126 23.36 -10.09 -8.17
N LEU A 127 22.28 -10.10 -7.38
CA LEU A 127 22.36 -10.33 -5.94
C LEU A 127 23.07 -11.66 -5.68
N ARG A 128 24.34 -11.59 -5.29
CA ARG A 128 25.17 -12.74 -4.92
C ARG A 128 25.35 -12.68 -3.40
N GLY A 129 24.78 -13.64 -2.69
CA GLY A 129 24.93 -13.75 -1.26
C GLY A 129 23.62 -13.84 -0.50
N PRO A 130 23.64 -14.18 0.78
CA PRO A 130 22.44 -14.18 1.62
C PRO A 130 21.89 -12.75 1.73
N VAL A 131 20.68 -12.55 1.22
CA VAL A 131 19.95 -11.28 1.34
C VAL A 131 19.41 -11.19 2.76
N THR A 132 19.89 -10.20 3.52
CA THR A 132 19.27 -9.87 4.79
C THR A 132 18.10 -8.94 4.56
N ALA A 133 16.94 -9.30 5.09
CA ALA A 133 15.76 -8.45 5.04
C ALA A 133 15.54 -7.77 6.39
N LYS A 134 15.03 -6.55 6.33
CA LYS A 134 14.63 -5.79 7.51
C LYS A 134 13.27 -5.14 7.30
N LEU A 135 12.59 -4.93 8.40
CA LEU A 135 11.40 -4.13 8.48
C LEU A 135 11.75 -2.84 9.21
N GLU A 136 11.47 -1.72 8.61
CA GLU A 136 11.68 -0.40 9.18
C GLU A 136 10.34 0.16 9.65
N HIS A 137 10.20 0.50 10.92
CA HIS A 137 9.11 1.29 11.47
C HIS A 137 9.41 2.75 11.16
N ILE A 138 8.54 3.42 10.40
CA ILE A 138 8.79 4.74 9.87
C ILE A 138 7.70 5.75 10.24
N LEU A 139 8.06 7.03 10.30
CA LEU A 139 7.10 8.13 10.32
C LEU A 139 6.54 8.40 8.91
N LEU A 140 5.47 9.18 8.83
CA LEU A 140 4.94 9.67 7.54
C LEU A 140 5.97 10.48 6.73
N THR A 141 6.95 11.08 7.41
CA THR A 141 8.09 11.77 6.79
C THR A 141 9.06 10.81 6.09
N GLY A 142 8.94 9.50 6.35
CA GLY A 142 9.87 8.47 5.90
C GLY A 142 11.06 8.25 6.82
N GLU A 143 11.17 9.02 7.91
CA GLU A 143 12.19 8.83 8.94
C GLU A 143 12.01 7.49 9.64
N VAL A 144 13.12 6.76 9.86
CA VAL A 144 13.12 5.47 10.52
C VAL A 144 13.17 5.66 12.03
N ILE A 145 12.17 5.12 12.72
CA ILE A 145 12.11 5.11 14.20
C ILE A 145 12.86 3.90 14.74
N GLU A 146 12.62 2.73 14.12
CA GLU A 146 13.15 1.46 14.59
C GLU A 146 13.33 0.48 13.41
N GLU A 147 14.33 -0.40 13.51
CA GLU A 147 14.62 -1.43 12.51
C GLU A 147 14.56 -2.82 13.12
N PHE A 148 13.89 -3.74 12.42
CA PHE A 148 13.77 -5.14 12.82
C PHE A 148 14.35 -6.05 11.74
N ARG A 149 15.36 -6.84 12.08
CA ARG A 149 15.90 -7.84 11.15
C ARG A 149 14.96 -9.04 11.05
N LEU A 150 14.70 -9.48 9.83
CA LEU A 150 13.87 -10.64 9.54
C LEU A 150 14.72 -11.90 9.38
N GLU A 151 15.24 -12.40 10.49
CA GLU A 151 16.17 -13.56 10.52
C GLU A 151 15.44 -14.90 10.66
N LYS A 152 14.16 -14.86 11.06
CA LYS A 152 13.35 -16.07 11.27
C LYS A 152 12.61 -16.45 10.00
N PRO A 153 12.31 -17.75 9.78
CA PRO A 153 11.45 -18.18 8.69
C PRO A 153 10.07 -17.51 8.70
N GLU A 154 9.58 -17.18 9.90
CA GLU A 154 8.34 -16.45 10.11
C GLU A 154 8.53 -15.39 11.20
N THR A 155 8.06 -14.18 10.93
CA THR A 155 8.02 -13.07 11.88
C THR A 155 6.59 -12.55 11.98
N THR A 156 5.99 -12.66 13.16
CA THR A 156 4.66 -12.14 13.43
C THR A 156 4.73 -10.73 14.00
N LEU A 157 3.76 -9.89 13.61
CA LEU A 157 3.57 -8.52 14.09
C LEU A 157 2.21 -8.41 14.76
N GLY A 158 2.15 -7.70 15.87
CA GLY A 158 0.89 -7.53 16.59
C GLY A 158 1.02 -6.74 17.88
N ARG A 159 -0.12 -6.49 18.54
CA ARG A 159 -0.14 -5.70 19.76
C ARG A 159 0.35 -6.47 21.00
N THR A 160 0.10 -7.79 21.07
CA THR A 160 0.39 -8.56 22.31
C THR A 160 1.06 -9.90 22.05
N ASN A 161 0.57 -10.71 21.12
CA ASN A 161 0.99 -12.09 20.89
C ASN A 161 1.73 -12.20 19.54
N ALA A 162 2.93 -11.60 19.46
CA ALA A 162 3.70 -11.56 18.23
C ALA A 162 5.22 -11.55 18.53
N ASN A 163 6.04 -11.77 17.51
CA ASN A 163 7.48 -11.61 17.62
C ASN A 163 7.87 -10.12 17.76
N LEU A 164 7.21 -9.25 16.99
CA LEU A 164 7.34 -7.81 17.06
C LEU A 164 6.06 -7.25 17.68
N VAL A 165 6.19 -6.62 18.84
CA VAL A 165 5.05 -6.22 19.68
C VAL A 165 4.95 -4.69 19.75
N PHE A 166 3.80 -4.15 19.32
CA PHE A 166 3.47 -2.73 19.30
C PHE A 166 2.31 -2.46 20.30
N LYS A 167 2.65 -2.38 21.59
CA LYS A 167 1.68 -2.37 22.69
C LYS A 167 0.74 -1.16 22.67
N ASP A 168 1.24 -0.04 22.19
CA ASP A 168 0.55 1.25 22.21
C ASP A 168 -0.38 1.45 21.01
N ASP A 169 -0.29 0.57 20.00
CA ASP A 169 -1.19 0.62 18.85
C ASP A 169 -2.51 -0.13 19.14
N HIS A 170 -3.55 0.64 19.52
CA HIS A 170 -4.86 0.10 19.82
C HIS A 170 -5.64 -0.39 18.59
N TYR A 171 -5.22 -0.04 17.38
CA TYR A 171 -5.81 -0.49 16.12
C TYR A 171 -5.15 -1.76 15.61
N MET A 172 -4.01 -2.14 16.17
CA MET A 172 -3.34 -3.41 15.85
C MET A 172 -3.99 -4.56 16.62
N SER A 173 -4.27 -5.66 15.95
CA SER A 173 -4.76 -6.91 16.57
C SER A 173 -3.67 -7.55 17.42
N GLY A 174 -4.03 -8.40 18.40
CA GLY A 174 -3.09 -9.10 19.27
C GLY A 174 -2.00 -9.84 18.49
N THR A 175 -2.39 -10.60 17.46
CA THR A 175 -1.56 -11.07 16.34
C THR A 175 -2.21 -10.51 15.09
N HIS A 176 -1.52 -9.64 14.35
CA HIS A 176 -2.12 -8.89 13.22
C HIS A 176 -1.67 -9.44 11.88
N ALA A 177 -0.38 -9.53 11.70
CA ALA A 177 0.24 -9.94 10.45
C ALA A 177 1.40 -10.90 10.66
N ARG A 178 1.82 -11.54 9.58
CA ARG A 178 2.99 -12.40 9.51
C ARG A 178 3.77 -12.13 8.25
N ILE A 179 5.10 -12.07 8.37
CA ILE A 179 6.00 -12.10 7.22
C ILE A 179 6.65 -13.47 7.19
N VAL A 180 6.50 -14.18 6.06
CA VAL A 180 7.09 -15.50 5.82
C VAL A 180 8.25 -15.35 4.86
N ALA A 181 9.44 -15.74 5.32
CA ALA A 181 10.63 -15.81 4.47
C ALA A 181 10.60 -17.13 3.67
N GLN A 182 10.65 -17.02 2.35
CA GLN A 182 10.75 -18.13 1.41
C GLN A 182 12.02 -17.95 0.57
N PRO A 183 12.52 -19.00 -0.10
CA PRO A 183 13.68 -18.85 -0.97
C PRO A 183 13.48 -17.72 -1.98
N GLY A 184 14.27 -16.64 -1.85
CA GLY A 184 14.27 -15.49 -2.75
C GLY A 184 13.11 -14.50 -2.62
N ARG A 185 12.18 -14.68 -1.67
CA ARG A 185 11.02 -13.77 -1.50
C ARG A 185 10.49 -13.74 -0.07
N PHE A 186 9.77 -12.67 0.25
CA PHE A 186 9.07 -12.48 1.52
C PHE A 186 7.58 -12.27 1.26
N ILE A 187 6.74 -12.96 2.00
CA ILE A 187 5.28 -12.90 1.85
C ILE A 187 4.67 -12.25 3.08
N LEU A 188 3.92 -11.17 2.87
CA LEU A 188 3.12 -10.51 3.90
C LEU A 188 1.71 -11.10 3.93
N GLN A 189 1.30 -11.59 5.09
CA GLN A 189 0.02 -12.25 5.31
C GLN A 189 -0.75 -11.54 6.41
N ASP A 190 -2.04 -11.32 6.18
CA ASP A 190 -2.99 -10.88 7.22
C ASP A 190 -3.48 -12.09 8.02
N LEU A 191 -3.34 -12.05 9.32
CA LEU A 191 -3.79 -13.11 10.22
C LEU A 191 -5.23 -12.91 10.71
N ARG A 192 -6.11 -12.49 9.81
CA ARG A 192 -7.52 -12.15 10.07
C ARG A 192 -7.64 -11.03 11.09
N SER A 193 -6.82 -10.01 10.88
CA SER A 193 -6.82 -8.84 11.74
C SER A 193 -8.12 -8.06 11.62
N ARG A 194 -8.44 -7.27 12.65
CA ARG A 194 -9.68 -6.49 12.68
C ARG A 194 -9.75 -5.44 11.58
N ASN A 195 -8.64 -4.75 11.33
CA ASN A 195 -8.58 -3.61 10.42
C ASN A 195 -7.95 -3.92 9.06
N GLY A 196 -7.26 -5.06 8.94
CA GLY A 196 -6.55 -5.44 7.72
C GLY A 196 -5.19 -4.76 7.60
N ILE A 197 -4.51 -5.09 6.52
CA ILE A 197 -3.23 -4.51 6.11
C ILE A 197 -3.51 -3.56 4.95
N PHE A 198 -2.97 -2.34 5.01
CA PHE A 198 -3.07 -1.37 3.92
C PHE A 198 -1.72 -1.18 3.26
N ARG A 199 -1.62 -1.39 1.95
CA ARG A 199 -0.38 -1.22 1.18
C ARG A 199 -0.39 0.07 0.40
N ARG A 200 0.76 0.77 0.37
CA ARG A 200 0.92 2.00 -0.42
C ARG A 200 0.79 1.70 -1.90
N VAL A 201 -0.04 2.48 -2.58
CA VAL A 201 -0.20 2.45 -4.04
C VAL A 201 1.05 3.10 -4.65
N ARG A 202 1.82 2.35 -5.45
CA ARG A 202 3.02 2.85 -6.14
C ARG A 202 2.71 3.33 -7.55
N ASN A 203 1.90 2.53 -8.25
CA ASN A 203 1.39 2.82 -9.60
C ASN A 203 -0.13 2.75 -9.53
N GLY A 204 -0.81 3.20 -10.56
CA GLY A 204 -2.25 3.06 -10.62
C GLY A 204 -2.69 1.60 -10.41
N ILE A 205 -3.74 1.39 -9.60
CA ILE A 205 -4.28 0.07 -9.28
C ILE A 205 -5.75 -0.01 -9.70
N GLU A 206 -6.16 -1.14 -10.28
CA GLU A 206 -7.56 -1.42 -10.58
C GLU A 206 -8.30 -1.81 -9.30
N LEU A 207 -9.32 -1.03 -8.96
CA LEU A 207 -10.20 -1.28 -7.83
C LEU A 207 -11.26 -2.32 -8.19
N GLN A 208 -11.63 -3.11 -7.17
CA GLN A 208 -12.70 -4.10 -7.25
C GLN A 208 -13.85 -3.69 -6.33
N ASP A 209 -15.02 -4.29 -6.57
CA ASP A 209 -16.16 -4.10 -5.67
C ASP A 209 -15.82 -4.53 -4.25
N GLY A 210 -16.17 -3.70 -3.27
CA GLY A 210 -15.87 -3.90 -1.87
C GLY A 210 -14.47 -3.48 -1.41
N ASP A 211 -13.60 -3.02 -2.30
CA ASP A 211 -12.28 -2.52 -1.89
C ASP A 211 -12.37 -1.35 -0.93
N GLU A 212 -11.43 -1.32 0.00
CA GLU A 212 -11.23 -0.21 0.91
C GLU A 212 -9.87 0.43 0.65
N PHE A 213 -9.84 1.76 0.50
CA PHE A 213 -8.61 2.52 0.34
C PHE A 213 -8.57 3.72 1.29
N PHE A 214 -7.36 4.13 1.64
CA PHE A 214 -7.10 5.15 2.65
C PHE A 214 -6.21 6.24 2.06
N LEU A 215 -6.57 7.49 2.31
CA LEU A 215 -5.75 8.66 1.99
C LEU A 215 -5.99 9.77 3.02
N GLY A 216 -4.93 10.46 3.45
CA GLY A 216 -5.01 11.39 4.56
C GLY A 216 -5.46 10.69 5.85
N GLU A 217 -6.59 11.10 6.41
CA GLU A 217 -7.23 10.47 7.57
C GLU A 217 -8.54 9.74 7.20
N ARG A 218 -8.77 9.51 5.91
CA ARG A 218 -10.07 9.08 5.40
C ARG A 218 -10.02 7.70 4.77
N LEU A 219 -10.95 6.85 5.20
CA LEU A 219 -11.16 5.51 4.67
C LEU A 219 -12.37 5.51 3.75
N PHE A 220 -12.19 5.03 2.54
CA PHE A 220 -13.24 4.89 1.53
C PHE A 220 -13.50 3.43 1.22
N ARG A 221 -14.75 3.10 0.90
CA ARG A 221 -15.16 1.83 0.32
C ARG A 221 -15.68 2.07 -1.10
N VAL A 222 -15.33 1.14 -1.97
CA VAL A 222 -15.72 1.13 -3.37
C VAL A 222 -16.93 0.21 -3.56
N GLU A 223 -17.89 0.66 -4.37
CA GLU A 223 -18.96 -0.18 -4.89
C GLU A 223 -18.96 -0.09 -6.42
N ILE A 224 -18.93 -1.25 -7.07
CA ILE A 224 -18.89 -1.35 -8.55
C ILE A 224 -20.00 -2.26 -9.02
N LYS A 225 -20.85 -1.73 -9.93
CA LYS A 225 -21.88 -2.48 -10.64
C LYS A 225 -21.52 -2.58 -12.10
N ARG A 226 -21.48 -3.79 -12.65
CA ARG A 226 -21.32 -4.00 -14.10
C ARG A 226 -22.65 -3.78 -14.79
N ILE A 227 -22.64 -2.93 -15.82
CA ILE A 227 -23.78 -2.69 -16.68
C ILE A 227 -23.57 -3.54 -17.93
N GLY A 228 -24.49 -4.48 -18.18
CA GLY A 228 -24.45 -5.41 -19.32
C GLY A 228 -24.82 -4.78 -20.66
#